data_109867aae6cd0d42c3a9196f47c547d2
#
_entry.id   109867aae6cd0d42c3a9196f47c547d2
#
_cell.length_a   1.000
_cell.length_b   1.000
_cell.length_c   1.000
_cell.angle_alpha   90.00
_cell.angle_beta   90.00
_cell.angle_gamma   90.00
#
_symmetry.space_group_name_H-M   'P 1'
#
loop_
_entity.id
_entity.type
_entity.pdbx_description
1 polymer ?
#
loop_
_entity_poly.entity_id
_entity_poly.type
_entity_poly.pdbx_seq_one_letter_code
_entity_poly.pdbx_strand_id
1 'polypeptide(L)'
;MIKVIDLRSEYSTNPIFVNFNRQAYAIPTLYAKSLPKFESKQISTCLIILYPHDDFPEKPNIKGFADFYLYFNFDKYAVSSDAEKKMMQLEAVHQGMLGIAVEQGWNTEPFEIAYQACLDANLILSTQIKKRKMSPNRKQYLSIFAHCDLYRFKINWVVSDKKGATLHEGSLFLEDPSFLAMGYRLNFHWIDDEHFIVQSDYKGLILSLIHIS
;
A
#
# COMPACT_ATOMS: atom_id res chain seq x y z
N MET A 1 1.65 0.81 18.50
CA MET A 1 2.15 0.29 17.20
C MET A 1 1.60 1.14 16.07
N ILE A 2 2.45 1.59 15.15
CA ILE A 2 2.06 2.35 13.96
C ILE A 2 1.20 1.45 13.07
N LYS A 3 0.08 1.99 12.59
CA LYS A 3 -0.87 1.30 11.70
C LYS A 3 -0.86 1.87 10.30
N VAL A 4 -0.58 3.16 10.18
CA VAL A 4 -0.62 3.90 8.93
C VAL A 4 0.63 4.78 8.82
N ILE A 5 1.29 4.69 7.68
CA ILE A 5 2.27 5.67 7.22
C ILE A 5 1.70 6.24 5.93
N ASP A 6 1.57 7.55 5.87
CA ASP A 6 1.03 8.26 4.72
C ASP A 6 2.08 9.23 4.20
N LEU A 7 2.34 9.16 2.91
CA LEU A 7 3.25 10.02 2.17
C LEU A 7 2.43 10.85 1.20
N ARG A 8 2.46 12.16 1.35
CA ARG A 8 1.70 13.07 0.49
C ARG A 8 2.46 14.36 0.21
N SER A 9 2.16 14.99 -0.91
CA SER A 9 2.51 16.38 -1.14
C SER A 9 1.56 17.30 -0.38
N GLU A 10 1.97 18.54 -0.18
CA GLU A 10 1.08 19.60 0.34
C GLU A 10 -0.23 19.67 -0.47
N TYR A 11 -1.31 20.16 0.17
CA TYR A 11 -2.60 20.29 -0.49
C TYR A 11 -2.52 21.35 -1.59
N SER A 12 -2.48 20.91 -2.86
CA SER A 12 -2.43 21.78 -4.03
C SER A 12 -3.32 21.23 -5.14
N THR A 13 -3.88 22.11 -5.93
CA THR A 13 -4.57 21.78 -7.18
C THR A 13 -3.61 21.56 -8.35
N ASN A 14 -2.31 21.76 -8.15
CA ASN A 14 -1.29 21.54 -9.17
C ASN A 14 -1.26 20.06 -9.59
N PRO A 15 -1.36 19.76 -10.89
CA PRO A 15 -1.40 18.39 -11.41
C PRO A 15 -0.20 17.52 -10.99
N ILE A 16 0.99 18.11 -10.81
CA ILE A 16 2.19 17.37 -10.38
C ILE A 16 1.96 16.76 -8.99
N PHE A 17 1.46 17.56 -8.04
CA PHE A 17 1.20 17.10 -6.67
C PHE A 17 0.03 16.12 -6.59
N VAL A 18 -1.03 16.38 -7.37
CA VAL A 18 -2.16 15.46 -7.48
C VAL A 18 -1.71 14.09 -8.02
N ASN A 19 -0.88 14.08 -9.05
CA ASN A 19 -0.33 12.85 -9.61
C ASN A 19 0.58 12.12 -8.63
N PHE A 20 1.45 12.86 -7.93
CA PHE A 20 2.28 12.28 -6.87
C PHE A 20 1.42 11.59 -5.81
N ASN A 21 0.40 12.27 -5.28
CA ASN A 21 -0.47 11.73 -4.24
C ASN A 21 -1.21 10.45 -4.68
N ARG A 22 -1.56 10.34 -5.96
CA ARG A 22 -2.13 9.10 -6.52
C ARG A 22 -1.13 7.96 -6.57
N GLN A 23 0.15 8.26 -6.79
CA GLN A 23 1.23 7.28 -6.91
C GLN A 23 1.84 6.89 -5.55
N ALA A 24 1.67 7.71 -4.52
CA ALA A 24 2.33 7.57 -3.22
C ALA A 24 1.58 6.65 -2.23
N TYR A 25 1.00 5.55 -2.69
CA TYR A 25 0.28 4.60 -1.83
C TYR A 25 1.08 3.32 -1.54
N ALA A 26 1.69 2.73 -2.58
CA ALA A 26 2.28 1.39 -2.48
C ALA A 26 3.48 1.37 -1.53
N ILE A 27 4.39 2.31 -1.66
CA ILE A 27 5.66 2.34 -0.90
C ILE A 27 5.46 2.60 0.59
N PRO A 28 4.71 3.63 1.05
CA PRO A 28 4.49 3.82 2.48
C PRO A 28 3.70 2.66 3.11
N THR A 29 2.79 2.03 2.36
CA THR A 29 2.08 0.84 2.83
C THR A 29 3.01 -0.37 2.96
N LEU A 30 3.90 -0.60 2.01
CA LEU A 30 4.93 -1.65 2.08
C LEU A 30 5.83 -1.42 3.29
N TYR A 31 6.33 -0.20 3.47
CA TYR A 31 7.17 0.18 4.60
C TYR A 31 6.46 -0.07 5.94
N ALA A 32 5.20 0.38 6.09
CA ALA A 32 4.42 0.16 7.30
C ALA A 32 4.23 -1.33 7.63
N LYS A 33 4.04 -2.18 6.62
CA LYS A 33 3.92 -3.65 6.79
C LYS A 33 5.24 -4.33 7.12
N SER A 34 6.34 -3.74 6.71
CA SER A 34 7.70 -4.23 6.94
C SER A 34 8.25 -3.83 8.31
N LEU A 35 7.58 -2.89 9.00
CA LEU A 35 7.98 -2.47 10.34
C LEU A 35 7.87 -3.63 11.34
N PRO A 36 8.95 -4.01 12.04
CA PRO A 36 8.87 -4.90 13.16
C PRO A 36 8.03 -4.27 14.29
N LYS A 37 7.56 -5.11 15.20
CA LYS A 37 6.81 -4.61 16.37
C LYS A 37 7.73 -3.78 17.25
N PHE A 38 7.36 -2.53 17.51
CA PHE A 38 7.99 -1.66 18.48
C PHE A 38 6.95 -0.80 19.20
N GLU A 39 7.33 -0.20 20.30
CA GLU A 39 6.45 0.64 21.08
C GLU A 39 6.43 2.07 20.53
N SER A 40 5.32 2.44 19.88
CA SER A 40 5.09 3.80 19.37
C SER A 40 4.27 4.68 20.31
N LYS A 41 4.19 4.28 21.59
CA LYS A 41 3.36 4.96 22.61
C LYS A 41 1.92 5.12 22.12
N GLN A 42 1.42 6.35 22.04
CA GLN A 42 0.05 6.66 21.61
C GLN A 42 -0.08 6.93 20.11
N ILE A 43 1.04 6.95 19.36
CA ILE A 43 1.05 7.26 17.94
C ILE A 43 0.67 6.02 17.12
N SER A 44 -0.32 6.17 16.26
CA SER A 44 -0.79 5.12 15.36
C SER A 44 -0.68 5.51 13.88
N THR A 45 -0.53 6.79 13.58
CA THR A 45 -0.45 7.34 12.22
C THR A 45 0.72 8.28 12.11
N CYS A 46 1.56 8.06 11.12
CA CYS A 46 2.67 8.94 10.75
C CYS A 46 2.36 9.58 9.39
N LEU A 47 2.40 10.91 9.33
CA LEU A 47 2.20 11.67 8.12
C LEU A 47 3.53 12.29 7.68
N ILE A 48 3.94 11.98 6.47
CA ILE A 48 5.13 12.57 5.87
C ILE A 48 4.64 13.47 4.75
N ILE A 49 4.79 14.77 4.95
CA ILE A 49 4.27 15.79 4.05
C ILE A 49 5.44 16.41 3.30
N LEU A 50 5.35 16.34 1.97
CA LEU A 50 6.41 16.79 1.07
C LEU A 50 6.11 18.17 0.53
N TYR A 51 7.12 19.04 0.56
CA TYR A 51 7.06 20.41 0.07
C TYR A 51 8.10 20.64 -1.04
N PRO A 52 7.80 21.50 -2.02
CA PRO A 52 8.77 21.89 -3.04
C PRO A 52 9.80 22.92 -2.54
N HIS A 53 9.74 23.31 -1.28
CA HIS A 53 10.60 24.31 -0.61
C HIS A 53 10.87 23.91 0.85
N ASP A 54 11.82 24.56 1.51
CA ASP A 54 12.19 24.27 2.90
C ASP A 54 11.48 25.18 3.93
N ASP A 55 10.56 26.05 3.48
CA ASP A 55 9.74 26.89 4.37
C ASP A 55 8.48 26.12 4.76
N PHE A 56 8.55 25.40 5.88
CA PHE A 56 7.47 24.56 6.36
C PHE A 56 6.52 25.30 7.30
N PRO A 57 5.20 25.05 7.21
CA PRO A 57 4.25 25.58 8.17
C PRO A 57 4.44 24.98 9.57
N GLU A 58 3.85 25.61 10.57
CA GLU A 58 3.79 25.04 11.91
C GLU A 58 3.06 23.70 11.91
N LYS A 59 3.63 22.69 12.61
CA LYS A 59 3.03 21.35 12.70
C LYS A 59 1.80 21.37 13.61
N PRO A 60 0.65 20.83 13.17
CA PRO A 60 -0.50 20.68 14.03
C PRO A 60 -0.23 19.60 15.09
N ASN A 61 -0.68 19.85 16.33
CA ASN A 61 -0.61 18.84 17.38
C ASN A 61 -1.91 18.05 17.42
N ILE A 62 -1.94 16.90 16.75
CA ILE A 62 -3.12 16.02 16.68
C ILE A 62 -2.82 14.72 17.44
N LYS A 63 -3.66 14.41 18.43
CA LYS A 63 -3.51 13.19 19.24
C LYS A 63 -3.53 11.92 18.36
N GLY A 64 -2.52 11.08 18.52
CA GLY A 64 -2.39 9.82 17.79
C GLY A 64 -1.69 9.93 16.44
N PHE A 65 -1.29 11.16 16.05
CA PHE A 65 -0.54 11.44 14.83
C PHE A 65 0.86 11.95 15.16
N ALA A 66 1.80 11.69 14.25
CA ALA A 66 3.10 12.34 14.21
C ALA A 66 3.37 12.76 12.77
N ASP A 67 3.68 14.05 12.61
CA ASP A 67 3.89 14.64 11.29
C ASP A 67 5.38 14.97 11.10
N PHE A 68 5.89 14.74 9.89
CA PHE A 68 7.21 15.19 9.50
C PHE A 68 7.18 15.82 8.12
N TYR A 69 7.83 16.97 7.98
CA TYR A 69 7.86 17.76 6.76
C TYR A 69 9.23 17.64 6.11
N LEU A 70 9.24 17.44 4.79
CA LEU A 70 10.45 17.27 3.99
C LEU A 70 10.39 18.09 2.72
N TYR A 71 11.53 18.63 2.33
CA TYR A 71 11.73 19.09 0.96
C TYR A 71 11.73 17.91 0.00
N PHE A 72 11.08 18.09 -1.15
CA PHE A 72 11.04 17.06 -2.18
C PHE A 72 11.06 17.66 -3.59
N ASN A 73 11.94 17.16 -4.44
CA ASN A 73 12.06 17.62 -5.81
C ASN A 73 11.03 16.96 -6.72
N PHE A 74 9.84 17.56 -6.81
CA PHE A 74 8.73 17.06 -7.63
C PHE A 74 9.02 17.12 -9.14
N ASP A 75 9.83 18.08 -9.60
CA ASP A 75 10.19 18.19 -11.03
C ASP A 75 11.06 17.00 -11.43
N LYS A 76 12.08 16.69 -10.60
CA LYS A 76 12.90 15.49 -10.79
C LYS A 76 12.03 14.22 -10.76
N TYR A 77 11.13 14.11 -9.78
CA TYR A 77 10.24 12.97 -9.67
C TYR A 77 9.37 12.81 -10.93
N ALA A 78 8.81 13.88 -11.48
CA ALA A 78 7.93 13.83 -12.64
C ALA A 78 8.60 13.19 -13.88
N VAL A 79 9.91 13.43 -14.07
CA VAL A 79 10.67 12.96 -15.25
C VAL A 79 11.46 11.67 -14.98
N SER A 80 11.50 11.19 -13.74
CA SER A 80 12.20 9.96 -13.36
C SER A 80 11.50 8.70 -13.86
N SER A 81 12.27 7.63 -14.03
CA SER A 81 11.76 6.29 -14.30
C SER A 81 10.92 5.76 -13.13
N ASP A 82 10.09 4.75 -13.35
CA ASP A 82 9.25 4.14 -12.31
C ASP A 82 10.08 3.58 -11.14
N ALA A 83 11.24 2.98 -11.44
CA ALA A 83 12.15 2.48 -10.42
C ALA A 83 12.71 3.63 -9.55
N GLU A 84 13.15 4.72 -10.19
CA GLU A 84 13.64 5.92 -9.49
C GLU A 84 12.52 6.58 -8.66
N LYS A 85 11.30 6.67 -9.20
CA LYS A 85 10.14 7.19 -8.45
C LYS A 85 9.87 6.41 -7.18
N LYS A 86 9.91 5.08 -7.25
CA LYS A 86 9.73 4.22 -6.07
C LYS A 86 10.85 4.41 -5.05
N MET A 87 12.10 4.52 -5.52
CA MET A 87 13.24 4.81 -4.63
C MET A 87 13.10 6.18 -3.97
N MET A 88 12.75 7.23 -4.71
CA MET A 88 12.52 8.57 -4.15
C MET A 88 11.42 8.56 -3.09
N GLN A 89 10.34 7.79 -3.31
CA GLN A 89 9.27 7.62 -2.30
C GLN A 89 9.79 6.86 -1.07
N LEU A 90 10.56 5.78 -1.26
CA LEU A 90 11.13 5.01 -0.15
C LEU A 90 12.07 5.87 0.70
N GLU A 91 12.94 6.63 0.06
CA GLU A 91 13.87 7.54 0.74
C GLU A 91 13.11 8.61 1.54
N ALA A 92 12.07 9.21 0.94
CA ALA A 92 11.25 10.20 1.63
C ALA A 92 10.50 9.61 2.84
N VAL A 93 9.93 8.40 2.69
CA VAL A 93 9.29 7.69 3.81
C VAL A 93 10.31 7.40 4.91
N HIS A 94 11.47 6.88 4.55
CA HIS A 94 12.50 6.51 5.51
C HIS A 94 13.02 7.73 6.28
N GLN A 95 13.40 8.81 5.58
CA GLN A 95 13.83 10.07 6.20
C GLN A 95 12.76 10.64 7.12
N GLY A 96 11.49 10.67 6.68
CA GLY A 96 10.38 11.12 7.49
C GLY A 96 10.19 10.30 8.75
N MET A 97 10.27 8.96 8.64
CA MET A 97 10.15 8.07 9.79
C MET A 97 11.31 8.19 10.77
N LEU A 98 12.54 8.39 10.28
CA LEU A 98 13.71 8.68 11.14
C LEU A 98 13.55 10.03 11.84
N GLY A 99 13.07 11.07 11.15
CA GLY A 99 12.78 12.36 11.74
C GLY A 99 11.74 12.26 12.86
N ILE A 100 10.63 11.59 12.61
CA ILE A 100 9.61 11.31 13.64
C ILE A 100 10.23 10.52 14.82
N ALA A 101 11.06 9.51 14.54
CA ALA A 101 11.69 8.72 15.58
C ALA A 101 12.56 9.58 16.51
N VAL A 102 13.34 10.49 15.96
CA VAL A 102 14.15 11.45 16.74
C VAL A 102 13.25 12.35 17.60
N GLU A 103 12.20 12.94 17.02
CA GLU A 103 11.26 13.81 17.75
C GLU A 103 10.52 13.08 18.88
N GLN A 104 10.21 11.80 18.68
CA GLN A 104 9.47 10.97 19.65
C GLN A 104 10.38 10.22 20.62
N GLY A 105 11.70 10.25 20.44
CA GLY A 105 12.68 9.49 21.22
C GLY A 105 12.54 7.97 21.01
N TRP A 106 12.24 7.53 19.80
CA TRP A 106 12.18 6.11 19.44
C TRP A 106 13.53 5.57 19.00
N ASN A 107 13.74 4.26 19.17
CA ASN A 107 14.86 3.56 18.53
C ASN A 107 14.68 3.58 17.00
N THR A 108 15.76 3.84 16.26
CA THR A 108 15.74 3.92 14.79
C THR A 108 15.90 2.56 14.09
N GLU A 109 16.42 1.55 14.78
CA GLU A 109 16.66 0.20 14.22
C GLU A 109 15.44 -0.42 13.51
N PRO A 110 14.19 -0.34 14.04
CA PRO A 110 13.01 -0.84 13.35
C PRO A 110 12.79 -0.21 11.97
N PHE A 111 13.21 1.03 11.78
CA PHE A 111 13.02 1.75 10.51
C PHE A 111 14.08 1.33 9.49
N GLU A 112 15.31 1.06 9.91
CA GLU A 112 16.36 0.47 9.06
C GLU A 112 15.96 -0.93 8.57
N ILE A 113 15.41 -1.75 9.46
CA ILE A 113 14.89 -3.08 9.10
C ILE A 113 13.77 -2.96 8.05
N ALA A 114 12.83 -2.02 8.25
CA ALA A 114 11.74 -1.81 7.31
C ALA A 114 12.24 -1.31 5.94
N TYR A 115 13.21 -0.40 5.93
CA TYR A 115 13.84 0.09 4.70
C TYR A 115 14.47 -1.07 3.90
N GLN A 116 15.30 -1.88 4.56
CA GLN A 116 15.93 -3.03 3.90
C GLN A 116 14.89 -4.05 3.40
N ALA A 117 13.86 -4.34 4.19
CA ALA A 117 12.79 -5.24 3.77
C ALA A 117 12.01 -4.72 2.55
N CYS A 118 11.87 -3.40 2.38
CA CYS A 118 11.29 -2.81 1.17
C CYS A 118 12.18 -3.06 -0.05
N LEU A 119 13.51 -2.94 0.09
CA LEU A 119 14.47 -3.23 -0.98
C LEU A 119 14.44 -4.71 -1.35
N ASP A 120 14.45 -5.61 -0.37
CA ASP A 120 14.39 -7.06 -0.56
C ASP A 120 13.10 -7.49 -1.26
N ALA A 121 12.00 -6.77 -1.05
CA ALA A 121 10.73 -6.94 -1.75
C ALA A 121 10.70 -6.30 -3.16
N ASN A 122 11.84 -5.78 -3.66
CA ASN A 122 11.95 -5.05 -4.94
C ASN A 122 10.91 -3.91 -5.06
N LEU A 123 10.57 -3.25 -3.96
CA LEU A 123 9.58 -2.17 -3.90
C LEU A 123 8.21 -2.57 -4.47
N ILE A 124 7.82 -3.83 -4.29
CA ILE A 124 6.54 -4.37 -4.75
C ILE A 124 5.65 -4.65 -3.55
N LEU A 125 4.55 -3.90 -3.44
CA LEU A 125 3.51 -4.19 -2.46
C LEU A 125 2.65 -5.36 -2.94
N SER A 126 2.86 -6.54 -2.34
CA SER A 126 2.00 -7.71 -2.55
C SER A 126 1.33 -8.10 -1.25
N THR A 127 0.02 -8.32 -1.29
CA THR A 127 -0.76 -8.68 -0.10
C THR A 127 -1.83 -9.69 -0.45
N GLN A 128 -1.89 -10.78 0.32
CA GLN A 128 -3.06 -11.65 0.30
C GLN A 128 -4.25 -10.90 0.93
N ILE A 129 -5.35 -10.75 0.19
CA ILE A 129 -6.47 -9.90 0.59
C ILE A 129 -7.23 -10.50 1.78
N LYS A 130 -7.46 -11.79 1.78
CA LYS A 130 -8.12 -12.54 2.87
C LYS A 130 -7.61 -13.97 2.91
N LYS A 131 -7.97 -14.71 3.96
CA LYS A 131 -7.73 -16.16 3.99
C LYS A 131 -8.38 -16.81 2.77
N ARG A 132 -7.69 -17.82 2.21
CA ARG A 132 -8.21 -18.64 1.10
C ARG A 132 -9.60 -19.19 1.40
N LYS A 133 -10.46 -19.27 0.40
CA LYS A 133 -11.82 -19.78 0.50
C LYS A 133 -11.96 -21.10 -0.25
N MET A 134 -12.55 -22.09 0.42
CA MET A 134 -12.83 -23.39 -0.14
C MET A 134 -14.04 -23.31 -1.08
N SER A 135 -13.98 -24.03 -2.21
CA SER A 135 -15.12 -24.20 -3.12
C SER A 135 -16.28 -24.96 -2.46
N PRO A 136 -17.53 -24.87 -2.96
CA PRO A 136 -18.69 -25.59 -2.43
C PRO A 136 -18.46 -27.10 -2.34
N ASN A 137 -17.88 -27.72 -3.36
CA ASN A 137 -17.54 -29.16 -3.40
C ASN A 137 -16.34 -29.54 -2.53
N ARG A 138 -15.69 -28.57 -1.91
CA ARG A 138 -14.52 -28.74 -1.03
C ARG A 138 -13.29 -29.36 -1.68
N LYS A 139 -13.12 -29.27 -2.99
CA LYS A 139 -11.96 -29.82 -3.71
C LYS A 139 -10.88 -28.81 -4.00
N GLN A 140 -11.24 -27.51 -4.03
CA GLN A 140 -10.39 -26.42 -4.47
C GLN A 140 -10.38 -25.27 -3.45
N TYR A 141 -9.34 -24.43 -3.53
CA TYR A 141 -9.20 -23.22 -2.74
C TYR A 141 -8.95 -22.02 -3.64
N LEU A 142 -9.69 -20.95 -3.41
CA LEU A 142 -9.46 -19.66 -4.05
C LEU A 142 -8.63 -18.76 -3.12
N SER A 143 -7.52 -18.26 -3.63
CA SER A 143 -6.69 -17.23 -3.00
C SER A 143 -6.65 -15.99 -3.87
N ILE A 144 -6.72 -14.82 -3.25
CA ILE A 144 -6.68 -13.52 -3.94
C ILE A 144 -5.53 -12.71 -3.37
N PHE A 145 -4.70 -12.17 -4.26
CA PHE A 145 -3.56 -11.33 -3.95
C PHE A 145 -3.74 -9.96 -4.60
N ALA A 146 -3.46 -8.92 -3.86
CA ALA A 146 -3.37 -7.56 -4.39
C ALA A 146 -1.91 -7.19 -4.61
N HIS A 147 -1.61 -6.68 -5.79
CA HIS A 147 -0.33 -6.07 -6.12
C HIS A 147 -0.60 -4.60 -6.45
N CYS A 148 0.05 -3.74 -5.72
CA CYS A 148 -0.06 -2.30 -5.93
C CYS A 148 1.25 -1.76 -6.49
N ASP A 149 1.17 -1.00 -7.56
CA ASP A 149 2.27 -0.28 -8.18
C ASP A 149 1.94 1.22 -8.23
N LEU A 150 2.81 2.04 -8.83
CA LEU A 150 2.62 3.49 -8.94
C LEU A 150 1.31 3.89 -9.63
N TYR A 151 0.91 3.16 -10.66
CA TYR A 151 -0.21 3.53 -11.53
C TYR A 151 -1.36 2.54 -11.54
N ARG A 152 -1.15 1.34 -11.01
CA ARG A 152 -2.10 0.25 -11.17
C ARG A 152 -2.24 -0.58 -9.91
N PHE A 153 -3.46 -0.99 -9.70
CA PHE A 153 -3.80 -2.01 -8.74
C PHE A 153 -4.17 -3.29 -9.48
N LYS A 154 -3.38 -4.34 -9.30
CA LYS A 154 -3.61 -5.65 -9.91
C LYS A 154 -4.11 -6.62 -8.86
N ILE A 155 -5.23 -7.27 -9.13
CA ILE A 155 -5.74 -8.40 -8.34
C ILE A 155 -5.36 -9.67 -9.08
N ASN A 156 -4.52 -10.51 -8.46
CA ASN A 156 -4.25 -11.86 -8.94
C ASN A 156 -5.09 -12.84 -8.14
N TRP A 157 -5.67 -13.79 -8.84
CA TRP A 157 -6.37 -14.89 -8.20
C TRP A 157 -5.74 -16.21 -8.59
N VAL A 158 -5.74 -17.16 -7.64
CA VAL A 158 -5.21 -18.52 -7.81
C VAL A 158 -6.21 -19.50 -7.25
N VAL A 159 -6.62 -20.45 -8.08
CA VAL A 159 -7.36 -21.64 -7.67
C VAL A 159 -6.37 -22.79 -7.54
N SER A 160 -6.32 -23.41 -6.38
CA SER A 160 -5.41 -24.51 -6.08
C SER A 160 -6.18 -25.73 -5.57
N ASP A 161 -5.60 -26.91 -5.73
CA ASP A 161 -6.09 -28.13 -5.10
C ASP A 161 -5.80 -28.15 -3.57
N LYS A 162 -6.21 -29.22 -2.89
CA LYS A 162 -5.96 -29.40 -1.44
C LYS A 162 -4.48 -29.51 -1.08
N LYS A 163 -3.64 -29.95 -2.02
CA LYS A 163 -2.19 -30.11 -1.84
C LYS A 163 -1.43 -28.80 -2.12
N GLY A 164 -2.12 -27.78 -2.66
CA GLY A 164 -1.55 -26.50 -3.00
C GLY A 164 -1.07 -26.37 -4.45
N ALA A 165 -1.30 -27.38 -5.29
CA ALA A 165 -0.99 -27.28 -6.71
C ALA A 165 -1.96 -26.30 -7.39
N THR A 166 -1.42 -25.36 -8.19
CA THR A 166 -2.22 -24.40 -8.95
C THR A 166 -2.98 -25.13 -10.04
N LEU A 167 -4.29 -24.93 -10.08
CA LEU A 167 -5.19 -25.46 -11.12
C LEU A 167 -5.50 -24.37 -12.15
N HIS A 168 -5.86 -23.17 -11.68
CA HIS A 168 -6.18 -22.02 -12.50
C HIS A 168 -5.63 -20.76 -11.87
N GLU A 169 -5.28 -19.78 -12.70
CA GLU A 169 -4.86 -18.47 -12.23
C GLU A 169 -5.25 -17.38 -13.23
N GLY A 170 -5.32 -16.14 -12.75
CA GLY A 170 -5.62 -15.01 -13.61
C GLY A 170 -5.50 -13.68 -12.89
N SER A 171 -5.83 -12.62 -13.60
CA SER A 171 -5.66 -11.26 -13.11
C SER A 171 -6.81 -10.36 -13.51
N LEU A 172 -7.10 -9.41 -12.61
CA LEU A 172 -7.96 -8.24 -12.86
C LEU A 172 -7.11 -6.99 -12.66
N PHE A 173 -7.32 -5.98 -13.49
CA PHE A 173 -6.64 -4.70 -13.38
C PHE A 173 -7.66 -3.63 -13.00
N LEU A 174 -7.29 -2.82 -11.99
CA LEU A 174 -7.98 -1.61 -11.60
C LEU A 174 -7.03 -0.43 -11.84
N GLU A 175 -7.51 0.60 -12.51
CA GLU A 175 -6.65 1.68 -13.03
C GLU A 175 -6.18 2.67 -11.96
N ASP A 176 -6.75 2.65 -10.76
CA ASP A 176 -6.42 3.61 -9.70
C ASP A 176 -5.83 2.92 -8.46
N PRO A 177 -4.53 3.11 -8.17
CA PRO A 177 -3.91 2.57 -6.97
C PRO A 177 -4.49 3.16 -5.68
N SER A 178 -5.06 4.37 -5.71
CA SER A 178 -5.74 4.98 -4.57
C SER A 178 -7.04 4.25 -4.17
N PHE A 179 -7.52 3.34 -5.00
CA PHE A 179 -8.70 2.52 -4.71
C PHE A 179 -8.59 1.78 -3.36
N LEU A 180 -7.39 1.33 -2.97
CA LEU A 180 -7.16 0.75 -1.64
C LEU A 180 -7.09 1.82 -0.53
N ALA A 181 -6.56 3.00 -0.83
CA ALA A 181 -6.44 4.10 0.13
C ALA A 181 -7.82 4.64 0.55
N MET A 182 -8.82 4.58 -0.33
CA MET A 182 -10.20 4.97 -0.04
C MET A 182 -10.97 3.95 0.82
N GLY A 183 -10.29 2.94 1.39
CA GLY A 183 -10.89 1.97 2.31
C GLY A 183 -11.81 0.95 1.65
N TYR A 184 -11.74 0.79 0.34
CA TYR A 184 -12.48 -0.25 -0.35
C TYR A 184 -11.95 -1.62 0.05
N ARG A 185 -12.71 -2.32 0.86
CA ARG A 185 -12.41 -3.70 1.21
C ARG A 185 -12.83 -4.60 0.06
N LEU A 186 -11.88 -5.27 -0.55
CA LEU A 186 -12.17 -6.30 -1.50
C LEU A 186 -12.71 -7.54 -0.78
N ASN A 187 -13.72 -8.13 -1.36
CA ASN A 187 -14.28 -9.39 -0.94
C ASN A 187 -14.36 -10.35 -2.14
N PHE A 188 -14.38 -11.64 -1.86
CA PHE A 188 -14.53 -12.65 -2.89
C PHE A 188 -15.26 -13.87 -2.31
N HIS A 189 -16.04 -14.54 -3.15
CA HIS A 189 -16.69 -15.78 -2.77
C HIS A 189 -17.04 -16.63 -3.99
N TRP A 190 -17.11 -17.92 -3.78
CA TRP A 190 -17.60 -18.85 -4.75
C TRP A 190 -19.11 -18.70 -4.93
N ILE A 191 -19.58 -18.77 -6.17
CA ILE A 191 -21.01 -18.92 -6.51
C ILE A 191 -21.32 -20.38 -6.60
N ASP A 192 -20.49 -21.12 -7.30
CA ASP A 192 -20.54 -22.58 -7.47
C ASP A 192 -19.09 -23.12 -7.59
N ASP A 193 -18.90 -24.34 -8.10
CA ASP A 193 -17.60 -24.98 -8.20
C ASP A 193 -16.71 -24.43 -9.34
N GLU A 194 -17.31 -23.71 -10.28
CA GLU A 194 -16.66 -23.18 -11.48
C GLU A 194 -16.69 -21.65 -11.54
N HIS A 195 -17.48 -21.00 -10.69
CA HIS A 195 -17.63 -19.54 -10.72
C HIS A 195 -17.36 -18.91 -9.36
N PHE A 196 -16.64 -17.79 -9.38
CA PHE A 196 -16.50 -16.94 -8.22
C PHE A 196 -16.58 -15.46 -8.61
N ILE A 197 -16.90 -14.61 -7.64
CA ILE A 197 -16.92 -13.16 -7.83
C ILE A 197 -15.86 -12.51 -6.98
N VAL A 198 -15.30 -11.41 -7.52
CA VAL A 198 -14.53 -10.41 -6.78
C VAL A 198 -15.37 -9.15 -6.73
N GLN A 199 -15.60 -8.64 -5.54
CA GLN A 199 -16.44 -7.45 -5.31
C GLN A 199 -15.79 -6.49 -4.33
N SER A 200 -16.19 -5.22 -4.39
CA SER A 200 -15.86 -4.24 -3.37
C SER A 200 -16.92 -4.27 -2.27
N ASP A 201 -16.51 -4.16 -1.01
CA ASP A 201 -17.45 -3.94 0.12
C ASP A 201 -18.13 -2.55 0.04
N TYR A 202 -17.65 -1.65 -0.83
CA TYR A 202 -18.30 -0.37 -1.09
C TYR A 202 -19.50 -0.56 -2.01
N LYS A 203 -20.70 -0.40 -1.46
CA LYS A 203 -21.99 -0.54 -2.16
C LYS A 203 -22.19 -1.88 -2.88
N GLY A 204 -21.44 -2.93 -2.51
CA GLY A 204 -21.57 -4.25 -3.14
C GLY A 204 -21.17 -4.29 -4.62
N LEU A 205 -20.33 -3.36 -5.07
CA LEU A 205 -19.91 -3.28 -6.47
C LEU A 205 -19.19 -4.56 -6.89
N ILE A 206 -19.77 -5.31 -7.82
CA ILE A 206 -19.13 -6.47 -8.44
C ILE A 206 -18.05 -5.96 -9.40
N LEU A 207 -16.79 -6.32 -9.12
CA LEU A 207 -15.65 -5.97 -9.98
C LEU A 207 -15.50 -6.97 -11.12
N SER A 208 -15.74 -8.26 -10.85
CA SER A 208 -15.69 -9.29 -11.88
C SER A 208 -16.41 -10.56 -11.43
N LEU A 209 -17.04 -11.24 -12.40
CA LEU A 209 -17.48 -12.62 -12.32
C LEU A 209 -16.47 -13.46 -13.12
N ILE A 210 -15.88 -14.47 -12.51
CA ILE A 210 -14.82 -15.29 -13.11
C ILE A 210 -15.32 -16.72 -13.24
N HIS A 211 -15.22 -17.26 -14.45
CA HIS A 211 -15.42 -18.66 -14.77
C HIS A 211 -14.05 -19.34 -14.90
N ILE A 212 -13.89 -20.48 -14.23
CA ILE A 212 -12.71 -21.34 -14.34
C ILE A 212 -13.13 -22.58 -15.16
N SER A 213 -12.67 -22.63 -16.38
CA SER A 213 -12.89 -23.80 -17.26
C SER A 213 -11.65 -24.68 -17.30
#